data_cee7eea57d7f88454b0f293865865c75
#
_entry.id   cee7eea57d7f88454b0f293865865c75
#
_cell.length_a   1.000
_cell.length_b   1.000
_cell.length_c   1.000
_cell.angle_alpha   90.00
_cell.angle_beta   90.00
_cell.angle_gamma   90.00
#
_symmetry.space_group_name_H-M   'P 1'
#
loop_
_entity.id
_entity.type
_entity.pdbx_description
1 polymer ?
#
loop_
_entity_poly.entity_id
_entity_poly.type
_entity_poly.pdbx_seq_one_letter_code
_entity_poly.pdbx_strand_id
1 'polypeptide(L)'
;MGGAVRDEALDRPIVDVDIAVAGPERAARRYARISGGSPFPLSERHGAWRVALDDGRTVDFTPLTGPIEEDLATRDFSINAIAERAGTGESVDPFNGYGDLAAKCLRAIGESVFRDDPLRLLRGPRLEDELPFDFRLVPETEKLIRRDSALVTQPSNERILAELRRLSPDGFRRLDELALLEPLGGSLTSIERAGAAGYPDYDLVVVFGENLLKLPISNETRRFARTLLRAEPPANDSPRAIHRFRRATEPWALEALAFLGARGFDEAVIRAREAEPKKPLVRGGELELPPGPEVGRLLEEIAEERAAGTITTKEEALEYVRRNAGSVRSDG
;
A
#
# COMPACT_ATOMS: atom_id res chain seq x y z
N MET A 1 -6.36 -24.09 -10.65
CA MET A 1 -4.90 -24.22 -10.85
C MET A 1 -4.16 -23.08 -10.17
N GLY A 2 -2.85 -23.18 -10.04
CA GLY A 2 -2.03 -22.10 -9.53
C GLY A 2 -2.22 -21.81 -8.04
N GLY A 3 -2.36 -20.53 -7.70
CA GLY A 3 -2.49 -20.08 -6.31
C GLY A 3 -3.62 -20.74 -5.53
N ALA A 4 -4.75 -21.04 -6.17
CA ALA A 4 -5.87 -21.71 -5.53
C ALA A 4 -5.51 -23.11 -5.02
N VAL A 5 -4.80 -23.93 -5.85
CA VAL A 5 -4.35 -25.28 -5.45
C VAL A 5 -3.31 -25.21 -4.34
N ARG A 6 -2.37 -24.26 -4.43
CA ARG A 6 -1.41 -23.99 -3.37
C ARG A 6 -2.09 -23.62 -2.05
N ASP A 7 -3.04 -22.67 -2.09
CA ASP A 7 -3.70 -22.17 -0.90
C ASP A 7 -4.61 -23.23 -0.26
N GLU A 8 -5.25 -24.09 -1.07
CA GLU A 8 -5.97 -25.26 -0.59
C GLU A 8 -5.03 -26.24 0.13
N ALA A 9 -3.88 -26.57 -0.47
CA ALA A 9 -2.88 -27.45 0.14
C ALA A 9 -2.28 -26.91 1.44
N LEU A 10 -2.32 -25.58 1.65
CA LEU A 10 -1.86 -24.90 2.87
C LEU A 10 -2.99 -24.58 3.85
N ASP A 11 -4.20 -25.05 3.63
CA ASP A 11 -5.40 -24.75 4.43
C ASP A 11 -5.66 -23.24 4.57
N ARG A 12 -5.42 -22.48 3.48
CA ARG A 12 -5.62 -21.04 3.40
C ARG A 12 -6.94 -20.70 2.71
N PRO A 13 -7.57 -19.56 3.03
CA PRO A 13 -8.75 -19.11 2.30
C PRO A 13 -8.44 -18.91 0.82
N ILE A 14 -9.28 -19.49 -0.04
CA ILE A 14 -9.19 -19.29 -1.50
C ILE A 14 -10.07 -18.10 -1.87
N VAL A 15 -9.44 -17.04 -2.36
CA VAL A 15 -10.13 -15.81 -2.80
C VAL A 15 -10.28 -15.79 -4.32
N ASP A 16 -9.24 -16.19 -5.03
CA ASP A 16 -9.18 -16.18 -6.49
C ASP A 16 -8.98 -17.61 -7.01
N VAL A 17 -9.81 -18.05 -7.95
CA VAL A 17 -9.72 -19.36 -8.57
C VAL A 17 -9.44 -19.19 -10.05
N ASP A 18 -8.31 -19.75 -10.53
CA ASP A 18 -7.96 -19.80 -11.95
C ASP A 18 -8.41 -21.12 -12.57
N ILE A 19 -9.19 -21.07 -13.65
CA ILE A 19 -9.67 -22.23 -14.41
C ILE A 19 -9.24 -22.12 -15.88
N ALA A 20 -8.40 -23.04 -16.33
CA ALA A 20 -8.08 -23.19 -17.73
C ALA A 20 -9.13 -24.06 -18.42
N VAL A 21 -9.73 -23.57 -19.52
CA VAL A 21 -10.86 -24.25 -20.17
C VAL A 21 -10.96 -23.89 -21.67
N ALA A 22 -11.41 -24.86 -22.48
CA ALA A 22 -11.80 -24.58 -23.86
C ALA A 22 -13.13 -23.81 -23.90
N GLY A 23 -13.08 -22.49 -24.24
CA GLY A 23 -14.26 -21.61 -24.32
C GLY A 23 -14.60 -20.92 -23.00
N PRO A 24 -13.72 -20.00 -22.53
CA PRO A 24 -13.85 -19.28 -21.27
C PRO A 24 -15.16 -18.54 -21.10
N GLU A 25 -15.62 -17.82 -22.12
CA GLU A 25 -16.89 -17.08 -22.07
C GLU A 25 -18.08 -17.98 -21.71
N ARG A 26 -18.20 -19.09 -22.41
CA ARG A 26 -19.30 -20.05 -22.21
C ARG A 26 -19.23 -20.64 -20.79
N ALA A 27 -18.04 -20.96 -20.31
CA ALA A 27 -17.82 -21.49 -18.98
C ALA A 27 -18.15 -20.45 -17.90
N ALA A 28 -17.64 -19.23 -18.05
CA ALA A 28 -17.93 -18.12 -17.13
C ALA A 28 -19.43 -17.80 -17.03
N ARG A 29 -20.13 -17.67 -18.17
CA ARG A 29 -21.57 -17.45 -18.20
C ARG A 29 -22.39 -18.58 -17.61
N ARG A 30 -21.93 -19.84 -17.79
CA ARG A 30 -22.56 -21.01 -17.16
C ARG A 30 -22.35 -21.00 -15.65
N TYR A 31 -21.13 -20.75 -15.20
CA TYR A 31 -20.79 -20.68 -13.78
C TYR A 31 -21.55 -19.54 -13.08
N ALA A 32 -21.62 -18.37 -13.69
CA ALA A 32 -22.36 -17.22 -13.14
C ALA A 32 -23.83 -17.52 -12.90
N ARG A 33 -24.50 -18.29 -13.81
CA ARG A 33 -25.89 -18.71 -13.62
C ARG A 33 -26.11 -19.64 -12.43
N ILE A 34 -25.09 -20.41 -12.05
CA ILE A 34 -25.16 -21.33 -10.92
C ILE A 34 -24.78 -20.65 -9.62
N SER A 35 -23.75 -19.79 -9.65
CA SER A 35 -23.21 -19.11 -8.47
C SER A 35 -23.90 -17.80 -8.09
N GLY A 36 -24.73 -17.24 -9.00
CA GLY A 36 -25.32 -15.91 -8.85
C GLY A 36 -24.34 -14.76 -9.17
N GLY A 37 -23.09 -15.06 -9.56
CA GLY A 37 -22.07 -14.06 -9.81
C GLY A 37 -22.23 -13.29 -11.12
N SER A 38 -21.43 -12.25 -11.31
CA SER A 38 -21.44 -11.37 -12.49
C SER A 38 -20.28 -11.69 -13.43
N PRO A 39 -20.55 -12.19 -14.66
CA PRO A 39 -19.54 -12.52 -15.64
C PRO A 39 -19.17 -11.31 -16.51
N PHE A 40 -17.87 -11.05 -16.71
CA PHE A 40 -17.39 -10.01 -17.63
C PHE A 40 -16.04 -10.40 -18.27
N PRO A 41 -15.69 -9.84 -19.43
CA PRO A 41 -14.38 -10.07 -20.04
C PRO A 41 -13.28 -9.43 -19.18
N LEU A 42 -12.29 -10.23 -18.79
CA LEU A 42 -11.10 -9.76 -18.08
C LEU A 42 -10.05 -9.23 -19.04
N SER A 43 -9.89 -9.90 -20.20
CA SER A 43 -8.98 -9.48 -21.26
C SER A 43 -9.53 -9.95 -22.61
N GLU A 44 -9.95 -9.00 -23.43
CA GLU A 44 -10.39 -9.30 -24.81
C GLU A 44 -9.24 -9.86 -25.65
N ARG A 45 -8.02 -9.32 -25.46
CA ARG A 45 -6.83 -9.77 -26.17
C ARG A 45 -6.47 -11.24 -25.89
N HIS A 46 -6.67 -11.68 -24.66
CA HIS A 46 -6.32 -13.04 -24.23
C HIS A 46 -7.53 -13.95 -24.09
N GLY A 47 -8.73 -13.48 -24.39
CA GLY A 47 -9.97 -14.26 -24.31
C GLY A 47 -10.33 -14.71 -22.89
N ALA A 48 -9.77 -14.08 -21.85
CA ALA A 48 -10.03 -14.41 -20.46
C ALA A 48 -11.31 -13.75 -19.95
N TRP A 49 -12.07 -14.47 -19.12
CA TRP A 49 -13.31 -14.02 -18.48
C TRP A 49 -13.22 -14.17 -16.98
N ARG A 50 -13.85 -13.24 -16.26
CA ARG A 50 -13.98 -13.27 -14.79
C ARG A 50 -15.43 -13.36 -14.38
N VAL A 51 -15.68 -14.10 -13.31
CA VAL A 51 -16.94 -14.05 -12.56
C VAL A 51 -16.65 -13.51 -11.17
N ALA A 52 -17.22 -12.35 -10.86
CA ALA A 52 -17.18 -11.80 -9.51
C ALA A 52 -18.36 -12.34 -8.70
N LEU A 53 -18.08 -12.80 -7.48
CA LEU A 53 -19.07 -13.30 -6.53
C LEU A 53 -19.41 -12.23 -5.49
N ASP A 54 -20.62 -12.30 -4.90
CA ASP A 54 -21.10 -11.32 -3.92
C ASP A 54 -20.29 -11.30 -2.61
N ASP A 55 -19.58 -12.40 -2.31
CA ASP A 55 -18.72 -12.53 -1.14
C ASP A 55 -17.28 -12.00 -1.35
N GLY A 56 -17.01 -11.37 -2.51
CA GLY A 56 -15.73 -10.79 -2.87
C GLY A 56 -14.74 -11.76 -3.52
N ARG A 57 -15.06 -13.05 -3.64
CA ARG A 57 -14.24 -14.02 -4.39
C ARG A 57 -14.37 -13.81 -5.89
N THR A 58 -13.31 -14.21 -6.63
CA THR A 58 -13.33 -14.19 -8.09
C THR A 58 -12.97 -15.55 -8.69
N VAL A 59 -13.54 -15.83 -9.88
CA VAL A 59 -13.21 -17.02 -10.66
C VAL A 59 -12.83 -16.57 -12.06
N ASP A 60 -11.58 -16.83 -12.45
CA ASP A 60 -11.02 -16.49 -13.75
C ASP A 60 -11.03 -17.69 -14.67
N PHE A 61 -11.56 -17.51 -15.85
CA PHE A 61 -11.60 -18.51 -16.91
C PHE A 61 -10.65 -18.10 -18.02
N THR A 62 -9.58 -18.87 -18.22
CA THR A 62 -8.56 -18.62 -19.25
C THR A 62 -8.63 -19.69 -20.35
N PRO A 63 -8.29 -19.33 -21.62
CA PRO A 63 -8.27 -20.31 -22.68
C PRO A 63 -7.23 -21.40 -22.44
N LEU A 64 -7.66 -22.65 -22.50
CA LEU A 64 -6.76 -23.79 -22.59
C LEU A 64 -6.63 -24.17 -24.07
N THR A 65 -5.49 -23.87 -24.68
CA THR A 65 -5.25 -24.08 -26.12
C THR A 65 -4.36 -25.29 -26.44
N GLY A 66 -3.76 -25.90 -25.42
CA GLY A 66 -2.88 -27.06 -25.51
C GLY A 66 -2.95 -27.92 -24.25
N PRO A 67 -1.98 -28.81 -24.05
CA PRO A 67 -1.82 -29.53 -22.79
C PRO A 67 -1.68 -28.58 -21.61
N ILE A 68 -2.25 -28.93 -20.44
CA ILE A 68 -2.19 -28.07 -19.25
C ILE A 68 -0.75 -27.88 -18.77
N GLU A 69 0.13 -28.84 -19.01
CA GLU A 69 1.55 -28.77 -18.66
C GLU A 69 2.27 -27.61 -19.35
N GLU A 70 1.85 -27.25 -20.57
CA GLU A 70 2.40 -26.10 -21.29
C GLU A 70 1.98 -24.76 -20.62
N ASP A 71 0.73 -24.67 -20.13
CA ASP A 71 0.30 -23.51 -19.34
C ASP A 71 1.06 -23.42 -18.01
N LEU A 72 1.20 -24.55 -17.31
CA LEU A 72 1.94 -24.62 -16.06
C LEU A 72 3.42 -24.23 -16.24
N ALA A 73 4.03 -24.56 -17.39
CA ALA A 73 5.39 -24.16 -17.74
C ALA A 73 5.57 -22.64 -17.96
N THR A 74 4.48 -21.89 -18.06
CA THR A 74 4.54 -20.41 -18.14
C THR A 74 4.47 -19.72 -16.78
N ARG A 75 4.30 -20.47 -15.68
CA ARG A 75 4.14 -19.92 -14.34
C ARG A 75 5.48 -19.41 -13.75
N ASP A 76 5.45 -18.90 -12.54
CA ASP A 76 6.62 -18.33 -11.85
C ASP A 76 7.37 -19.38 -11.01
N PHE A 77 6.67 -20.03 -10.09
CA PHE A 77 7.24 -20.96 -9.11
C PHE A 77 6.53 -22.31 -9.18
N SER A 78 7.26 -23.39 -8.85
CA SER A 78 6.73 -24.76 -8.83
C SER A 78 5.43 -24.89 -8.02
N ILE A 79 5.34 -24.24 -6.86
CA ILE A 79 4.14 -24.24 -6.00
C ILE A 79 2.91 -23.56 -6.63
N ASN A 80 3.10 -22.74 -7.65
CA ASN A 80 2.06 -22.09 -8.44
C ASN A 80 1.84 -22.78 -9.79
N ALA A 81 2.60 -23.84 -10.10
CA ALA A 81 2.53 -24.61 -11.34
C ALA A 81 1.87 -25.98 -11.14
N ILE A 82 0.85 -26.03 -10.30
CA ILE A 82 0.02 -27.20 -10.02
C ILE A 82 -1.39 -26.96 -10.55
N ALA A 83 -1.99 -27.96 -11.17
CA ALA A 83 -3.39 -27.94 -11.57
C ALA A 83 -4.12 -29.17 -11.07
N GLU A 84 -5.43 -29.04 -10.89
CA GLU A 84 -6.32 -30.16 -10.61
C GLU A 84 -7.45 -30.20 -11.64
N ARG A 85 -7.76 -31.39 -12.10
CA ARG A 85 -8.85 -31.61 -13.05
C ARG A 85 -10.20 -31.50 -12.35
N ALA A 86 -10.98 -30.50 -12.74
CA ALA A 86 -12.31 -30.32 -12.20
C ALA A 86 -13.18 -31.59 -12.40
N GLY A 87 -13.77 -32.08 -11.31
CA GLY A 87 -14.66 -33.25 -11.30
C GLY A 87 -14.00 -34.58 -10.97
N THR A 88 -12.69 -34.78 -11.21
CA THR A 88 -11.97 -36.01 -10.81
C THR A 88 -11.00 -35.76 -9.65
N GLY A 89 -10.53 -34.52 -9.46
CA GLY A 89 -9.49 -34.20 -8.48
C GLY A 89 -8.11 -34.70 -8.88
N GLU A 90 -7.93 -35.17 -10.13
CA GLU A 90 -6.64 -35.63 -10.62
C GLU A 90 -5.67 -34.45 -10.71
N SER A 91 -4.54 -34.57 -10.02
CA SER A 91 -3.51 -33.52 -9.98
C SER A 91 -2.52 -33.64 -11.13
N VAL A 92 -2.12 -32.52 -11.70
CA VAL A 92 -1.05 -32.38 -12.69
C VAL A 92 0.02 -31.44 -12.08
N ASP A 93 1.19 -32.01 -11.81
CA ASP A 93 2.30 -31.33 -11.13
C ASP A 93 3.64 -31.66 -11.83
N PRO A 94 3.92 -31.03 -12.99
CA PRO A 94 5.11 -31.36 -13.78
C PRO A 94 6.40 -30.80 -13.14
N PHE A 95 6.31 -29.91 -12.18
CA PHE A 95 7.46 -29.21 -11.54
C PHE A 95 7.67 -29.59 -10.08
N ASN A 96 7.02 -30.68 -9.60
CA ASN A 96 7.10 -31.12 -8.21
C ASN A 96 6.70 -30.05 -7.17
N GLY A 97 5.66 -29.29 -7.49
CA GLY A 97 5.16 -28.21 -6.63
C GLY A 97 4.65 -28.70 -5.28
N TYR A 98 4.01 -29.86 -5.19
CA TYR A 98 3.62 -30.47 -3.90
C TYR A 98 4.84 -30.85 -3.05
N GLY A 99 5.93 -31.32 -3.68
CA GLY A 99 7.20 -31.57 -2.99
C GLY A 99 7.80 -30.28 -2.41
N ASP A 100 7.81 -29.20 -3.20
CA ASP A 100 8.30 -27.90 -2.76
C ASP A 100 7.36 -27.25 -1.70
N LEU A 101 6.03 -27.48 -1.76
CA LEU A 101 5.10 -27.07 -0.69
C LEU A 101 5.42 -27.78 0.62
N ALA A 102 5.63 -29.10 0.59
CA ALA A 102 6.00 -29.87 1.77
C ALA A 102 7.36 -29.46 2.34
N ALA A 103 8.32 -29.11 1.47
CA ALA A 103 9.63 -28.63 1.84
C ALA A 103 9.69 -27.13 2.18
N LYS A 104 8.58 -26.38 2.01
CA LYS A 104 8.49 -24.92 2.19
C LYS A 104 9.48 -24.16 1.29
N CYS A 105 9.65 -24.61 0.07
CA CYS A 105 10.59 -24.08 -0.90
C CYS A 105 9.89 -23.24 -1.98
N LEU A 106 10.49 -22.11 -2.36
CA LEU A 106 10.13 -21.31 -3.51
C LEU A 106 11.14 -21.52 -4.62
N ARG A 107 10.80 -22.40 -5.56
CA ARG A 107 11.64 -22.76 -6.69
C ARG A 107 11.08 -22.17 -7.98
N ALA A 108 11.89 -21.38 -8.70
CA ALA A 108 11.57 -20.94 -10.05
C ALA A 108 11.48 -22.12 -11.01
N ILE A 109 10.49 -22.13 -11.91
CA ILE A 109 10.26 -23.26 -12.83
C ILE A 109 11.27 -23.33 -13.97
N GLY A 110 12.04 -22.27 -14.21
CA GLY A 110 13.04 -22.24 -15.28
C GLY A 110 13.97 -21.05 -15.20
N GLU A 111 15.04 -21.07 -15.98
CA GLU A 111 16.09 -20.04 -15.95
C GLU A 111 15.67 -18.70 -16.55
N SER A 112 14.69 -18.67 -17.46
CA SER A 112 14.21 -17.45 -18.14
C SER A 112 13.04 -16.77 -17.42
N VAL A 113 12.47 -17.42 -16.40
CA VAL A 113 11.20 -17.05 -15.76
C VAL A 113 11.09 -15.57 -15.37
N PHE A 114 12.19 -14.96 -14.92
CA PHE A 114 12.25 -13.54 -14.54
C PHE A 114 12.46 -12.60 -15.73
N ARG A 115 12.98 -13.09 -16.84
CA ARG A 115 13.10 -12.35 -18.11
C ARG A 115 11.80 -12.36 -18.89
N ASP A 116 11.04 -13.45 -18.80
CA ASP A 116 9.75 -13.61 -19.47
C ASP A 116 8.68 -12.68 -18.87
N ASP A 117 8.68 -12.51 -17.55
CA ASP A 117 7.89 -11.49 -16.83
C ASP A 117 8.69 -10.96 -15.62
N PRO A 118 9.34 -9.81 -15.75
CA PRO A 118 10.15 -9.23 -14.67
C PRO A 118 9.41 -8.90 -13.36
N LEU A 119 8.06 -8.82 -13.37
CA LEU A 119 7.30 -8.66 -12.13
C LEU A 119 7.49 -9.82 -11.16
N ARG A 120 7.82 -11.00 -11.69
CA ARG A 120 8.09 -12.21 -10.88
C ARG A 120 9.27 -12.05 -9.93
N LEU A 121 10.20 -11.10 -10.21
CA LEU A 121 11.28 -10.72 -9.29
C LEU A 121 10.74 -10.25 -7.94
N LEU A 122 9.61 -9.54 -7.93
CA LEU A 122 8.95 -9.06 -6.70
C LEU A 122 8.09 -10.14 -6.05
N ARG A 123 7.54 -11.05 -6.85
CA ARG A 123 6.63 -12.11 -6.36
C ARG A 123 7.33 -13.14 -5.48
N GLY A 124 8.63 -13.44 -5.73
CA GLY A 124 9.41 -14.35 -4.89
C GLY A 124 9.51 -13.88 -3.44
N PRO A 125 10.13 -12.69 -3.18
CA PRO A 125 10.21 -12.11 -1.84
C PRO A 125 8.83 -11.89 -1.19
N ARG A 126 7.83 -11.50 -1.99
CA ARG A 126 6.46 -11.36 -1.48
C ARG A 126 5.86 -12.69 -1.01
N LEU A 127 6.11 -13.78 -1.72
CA LEU A 127 5.64 -15.10 -1.31
C LEU A 127 6.37 -15.59 -0.05
N GLU A 128 7.68 -15.30 0.12
CA GLU A 128 8.39 -15.55 1.38
C GLU A 128 7.73 -14.82 2.56
N ASP A 129 7.30 -13.58 2.34
CA ASP A 129 6.70 -12.70 3.34
C ASP A 129 5.23 -13.06 3.65
N GLU A 130 4.46 -13.48 2.65
CA GLU A 130 3.02 -13.76 2.77
C GLU A 130 2.67 -15.19 3.20
N LEU A 131 3.48 -16.17 2.78
CA LEU A 131 3.15 -17.56 3.04
C LEU A 131 3.45 -17.95 4.48
N PRO A 132 2.59 -18.75 5.13
CA PRO A 132 2.86 -19.24 6.48
C PRO A 132 4.05 -20.22 6.49
N PHE A 133 4.56 -20.53 7.68
CA PHE A 133 5.51 -21.61 7.90
C PHE A 133 6.93 -21.40 7.36
N ASP A 134 7.38 -20.15 7.19
CA ASP A 134 8.75 -19.82 6.79
C ASP A 134 9.18 -20.39 5.43
N PHE A 135 8.36 -20.20 4.41
CA PHE A 135 8.78 -20.47 3.04
C PHE A 135 10.03 -19.68 2.67
N ARG A 136 10.96 -20.32 1.91
CA ARG A 136 12.20 -19.67 1.48
C ARG A 136 12.49 -19.92 0.01
N LEU A 137 13.02 -18.90 -0.65
CA LEU A 137 13.61 -19.06 -1.97
C LEU A 137 14.79 -20.03 -1.91
N VAL A 138 14.82 -21.00 -2.82
CA VAL A 138 15.99 -21.87 -2.92
C VAL A 138 17.20 -21.11 -3.47
N PRO A 139 18.45 -21.47 -3.13
CA PRO A 139 19.66 -20.74 -3.54
C PRO A 139 19.77 -20.52 -5.05
N GLU A 140 19.31 -21.47 -5.85
CA GLU A 140 19.30 -21.40 -7.31
C GLU A 140 18.35 -20.29 -7.79
N THR A 141 17.17 -20.20 -7.19
CA THR A 141 16.19 -19.13 -7.48
C THR A 141 16.70 -17.76 -7.07
N GLU A 142 17.33 -17.63 -5.91
CA GLU A 142 17.95 -16.37 -5.48
C GLU A 142 19.05 -15.91 -6.46
N LYS A 143 19.88 -16.82 -6.96
CA LYS A 143 20.89 -16.51 -7.99
C LYS A 143 20.26 -15.94 -9.24
N LEU A 144 19.15 -16.52 -9.71
CA LEU A 144 18.41 -16.03 -10.88
C LEU A 144 17.83 -14.64 -10.62
N ILE A 145 17.24 -14.41 -9.43
CA ILE A 145 16.70 -13.10 -9.04
C ILE A 145 17.82 -12.03 -9.04
N ARG A 146 18.96 -12.31 -8.39
CA ARG A 146 20.09 -11.37 -8.34
C ARG A 146 20.66 -11.10 -9.74
N ARG A 147 20.78 -12.15 -10.59
CA ARG A 147 21.24 -12.00 -11.97
C ARG A 147 20.39 -11.06 -12.79
N ASP A 148 19.08 -11.15 -12.62
CA ASP A 148 18.10 -10.44 -13.44
C ASP A 148 17.50 -9.21 -12.70
N SER A 149 18.05 -8.82 -11.53
CA SER A 149 17.53 -7.77 -10.64
C SER A 149 17.33 -6.40 -11.33
N ALA A 150 18.19 -6.05 -12.29
CA ALA A 150 18.06 -4.80 -13.06
C ALA A 150 16.76 -4.70 -13.88
N LEU A 151 16.09 -5.84 -14.14
CA LEU A 151 14.83 -5.86 -14.88
C LEU A 151 13.62 -5.48 -14.03
N VAL A 152 13.76 -5.34 -12.71
CA VAL A 152 12.65 -5.10 -11.75
C VAL A 152 11.86 -3.82 -12.05
N THR A 153 12.44 -2.86 -12.76
CA THR A 153 11.80 -1.59 -13.15
C THR A 153 11.06 -1.65 -14.48
N GLN A 154 11.13 -2.76 -15.22
CA GLN A 154 10.49 -2.90 -16.54
C GLN A 154 8.96 -3.09 -16.51
N PRO A 155 8.36 -3.76 -15.50
CA PRO A 155 6.91 -3.83 -15.40
C PRO A 155 6.28 -2.44 -15.26
N SER A 156 4.98 -2.33 -15.58
CA SER A 156 4.29 -1.05 -15.33
C SER A 156 4.28 -0.69 -13.85
N ASN A 157 4.34 0.60 -13.57
CA ASN A 157 4.40 1.11 -12.21
C ASN A 157 3.18 0.68 -11.35
N GLU A 158 2.01 0.48 -12.00
CA GLU A 158 0.80 -0.02 -11.34
C GLU A 158 0.99 -1.46 -10.83
N ARG A 159 1.61 -2.32 -11.67
CA ARG A 159 1.89 -3.72 -11.29
C ARG A 159 2.94 -3.78 -10.18
N ILE A 160 4.01 -2.97 -10.28
CA ILE A 160 5.04 -2.85 -9.24
C ILE A 160 4.42 -2.41 -7.93
N LEU A 161 3.63 -1.32 -7.93
CA LEU A 161 2.99 -0.79 -6.73
C LEU A 161 2.05 -1.81 -6.07
N ALA A 162 1.32 -2.60 -6.87
CA ALA A 162 0.44 -3.64 -6.36
C ALA A 162 1.20 -4.74 -5.60
N GLU A 163 2.40 -5.13 -6.05
CA GLU A 163 3.26 -6.09 -5.34
C GLU A 163 3.86 -5.46 -4.07
N LEU A 164 4.37 -4.22 -4.15
CA LEU A 164 4.98 -3.52 -3.02
C LEU A 164 4.01 -3.28 -1.84
N ARG A 165 2.73 -3.03 -2.13
CA ARG A 165 1.68 -2.85 -1.11
C ARG A 165 1.40 -4.07 -0.26
N ARG A 166 1.84 -5.22 -0.71
CA ARG A 166 1.62 -6.51 -0.04
C ARG A 166 2.79 -6.92 0.86
N LEU A 167 3.87 -6.14 0.85
CA LEU A 167 5.08 -6.42 1.64
C LEU A 167 4.96 -5.85 3.04
N SER A 168 5.40 -6.66 4.00
CA SER A 168 5.70 -6.22 5.36
C SER A 168 7.06 -5.50 5.41
N PRO A 169 7.45 -4.90 6.55
CA PRO A 169 8.81 -4.38 6.75
C PRO A 169 9.91 -5.42 6.49
N ASP A 170 9.66 -6.70 6.80
CA ASP A 170 10.62 -7.78 6.53
C ASP A 170 10.70 -8.11 5.03
N GLY A 171 9.58 -8.03 4.31
CA GLY A 171 9.56 -8.14 2.86
C GLY A 171 10.42 -7.05 2.18
N PHE A 172 10.43 -5.81 2.68
CA PHE A 172 11.32 -4.77 2.16
C PHE A 172 12.79 -5.04 2.47
N ARG A 173 13.13 -5.58 3.64
CA ARG A 173 14.49 -6.05 3.94
C ARG A 173 14.91 -7.15 2.97
N ARG A 174 14.00 -8.07 2.67
CA ARG A 174 14.25 -9.13 1.72
C ARG A 174 14.48 -8.63 0.29
N LEU A 175 13.75 -7.60 -0.15
CA LEU A 175 14.01 -6.94 -1.44
C LEU A 175 15.45 -6.36 -1.50
N ASP A 176 15.90 -5.73 -0.42
CA ASP A 176 17.25 -5.17 -0.34
C ASP A 176 18.33 -6.26 -0.42
N GLU A 177 18.18 -7.33 0.35
CA GLU A 177 19.05 -8.51 0.28
C GLU A 177 19.17 -9.10 -1.12
N LEU A 178 18.11 -9.06 -1.89
CA LEU A 178 18.05 -9.58 -3.27
C LEU A 178 18.45 -8.55 -4.33
N ALA A 179 18.93 -7.36 -3.92
CA ALA A 179 19.31 -6.24 -4.78
C ALA A 179 18.16 -5.73 -5.68
N LEU A 180 16.92 -5.78 -5.18
CA LEU A 180 15.72 -5.32 -5.87
C LEU A 180 15.23 -3.95 -5.39
N LEU A 181 15.61 -3.54 -4.15
CA LEU A 181 15.05 -2.35 -3.51
C LEU A 181 15.62 -1.05 -4.10
N GLU A 182 16.93 -0.94 -4.22
CA GLU A 182 17.61 0.25 -4.72
C GLU A 182 17.19 0.63 -6.17
N PRO A 183 17.12 -0.31 -7.15
CA PRO A 183 16.64 0.03 -8.49
C PRO A 183 15.22 0.60 -8.52
N LEU A 184 14.37 0.22 -7.57
CA LEU A 184 13.02 0.76 -7.40
C LEU A 184 13.00 2.14 -6.73
N GLY A 185 14.15 2.61 -6.23
CA GLY A 185 14.29 3.88 -5.53
C GLY A 185 13.92 3.82 -4.04
N GLY A 186 13.89 2.61 -3.46
CA GLY A 186 13.68 2.40 -2.03
C GLY A 186 14.98 2.44 -1.23
N SER A 187 14.86 2.59 0.09
CA SER A 187 15.98 2.61 1.05
C SER A 187 15.53 2.08 2.40
N LEU A 188 16.42 1.37 3.09
CA LEU A 188 16.18 0.88 4.45
C LEU A 188 16.61 1.88 5.55
N THR A 189 17.02 3.08 5.20
CA THR A 189 17.58 4.08 6.16
C THR A 189 16.66 4.36 7.36
N SER A 190 15.35 4.27 7.17
CA SER A 190 14.35 4.50 8.24
C SER A 190 13.45 3.29 8.47
N ILE A 191 13.88 2.10 8.08
CA ILE A 191 13.06 0.88 8.12
C ILE A 191 12.57 0.51 9.53
N GLU A 192 13.26 0.97 10.59
CA GLU A 192 12.82 0.79 11.98
C GLU A 192 11.51 1.51 12.30
N ARG A 193 11.10 2.45 11.45
CA ARG A 193 9.83 3.18 11.56
C ARG A 193 8.69 2.51 10.80
N ALA A 194 8.98 1.57 9.91
CA ALA A 194 7.98 0.80 9.19
C ALA A 194 7.15 -0.04 10.17
N GLY A 195 5.87 -0.25 9.87
CA GLY A 195 4.92 -0.89 10.78
C GLY A 195 4.49 -0.02 11.98
N ALA A 196 5.05 1.19 12.15
CA ALA A 196 4.75 2.04 13.29
C ALA A 196 3.36 2.69 13.24
N ALA A 197 2.71 2.74 12.06
CA ALA A 197 1.36 3.25 11.89
C ALA A 197 0.56 2.34 10.96
N GLY A 198 -0.73 2.15 11.27
CA GLY A 198 -1.62 1.28 10.50
C GLY A 198 -2.26 1.96 9.28
N TYR A 199 -1.78 3.13 8.84
CA TYR A 199 -2.34 3.81 7.69
C TYR A 199 -1.87 3.14 6.37
N PRO A 200 -2.77 2.94 5.39
CA PRO A 200 -2.39 2.38 4.10
C PRO A 200 -1.24 3.15 3.44
N ASP A 201 -0.31 2.44 2.81
CA ASP A 201 0.88 2.99 2.16
C ASP A 201 1.89 3.71 3.11
N TYR A 202 1.71 3.65 4.46
CA TYR A 202 2.66 4.24 5.40
C TYR A 202 4.08 3.70 5.22
N ASP A 203 4.23 2.38 5.15
CA ASP A 203 5.52 1.72 4.97
C ASP A 203 6.16 2.08 3.63
N LEU A 204 5.35 2.30 2.58
CA LEU A 204 5.85 2.80 1.30
C LEU A 204 6.42 4.22 1.42
N VAL A 205 5.81 5.10 2.23
CA VAL A 205 6.37 6.44 2.49
C VAL A 205 7.71 6.33 3.23
N VAL A 206 7.80 5.44 4.22
CA VAL A 206 9.03 5.21 5.00
C VAL A 206 10.16 4.72 4.10
N VAL A 207 9.88 3.75 3.22
CA VAL A 207 10.87 3.07 2.39
C VAL A 207 11.25 3.88 1.14
N PHE A 208 10.29 4.52 0.48
CA PHE A 208 10.50 5.19 -0.81
C PHE A 208 10.62 6.72 -0.72
N GLY A 209 10.18 7.34 0.37
CA GLY A 209 10.25 8.79 0.54
C GLY A 209 9.64 9.54 -0.65
N GLU A 210 10.36 10.52 -1.18
CA GLU A 210 9.96 11.31 -2.37
C GLU A 210 9.79 10.45 -3.64
N ASN A 211 10.46 9.30 -3.74
CA ASN A 211 10.34 8.43 -4.92
C ASN A 211 8.94 7.81 -5.03
N LEU A 212 8.22 7.63 -3.91
CA LEU A 212 6.83 7.18 -3.93
C LEU A 212 5.93 8.10 -4.78
N LEU A 213 6.22 9.41 -4.80
CA LEU A 213 5.42 10.39 -5.56
C LEU A 213 5.51 10.23 -7.08
N LYS A 214 6.49 9.45 -7.57
CA LYS A 214 6.67 9.12 -9.00
C LYS A 214 5.81 7.93 -9.43
N LEU A 215 5.28 7.16 -8.47
CA LEU A 215 4.41 6.03 -8.73
C LEU A 215 2.93 6.46 -8.92
N PRO A 216 2.09 5.63 -9.53
CA PRO A 216 0.67 5.92 -9.79
C PRO A 216 -0.20 5.76 -8.53
N ILE A 217 0.17 6.46 -7.48
CA ILE A 217 -0.56 6.49 -6.21
C ILE A 217 -1.80 7.39 -6.31
N SER A 218 -2.79 7.13 -5.46
CA SER A 218 -4.00 7.95 -5.35
C SER A 218 -3.69 9.38 -4.91
N ASN A 219 -4.61 10.31 -5.17
CA ASN A 219 -4.47 11.69 -4.68
C ASN A 219 -4.44 11.75 -3.14
N GLU A 220 -5.14 10.85 -2.47
CA GLU A 220 -5.13 10.73 -1.01
C GLU A 220 -3.76 10.27 -0.51
N THR A 221 -3.23 9.16 -1.04
CA THR A 221 -1.88 8.68 -0.73
C THR A 221 -0.82 9.78 -1.02
N ARG A 222 -0.98 10.53 -2.10
CA ARG A 222 -0.07 11.64 -2.46
C ARG A 222 -0.10 12.77 -1.45
N ARG A 223 -1.29 13.14 -0.95
CA ARG A 223 -1.44 14.13 0.13
C ARG A 223 -0.82 13.63 1.42
N PHE A 224 -1.14 12.40 1.80
CA PHE A 224 -0.56 11.73 2.96
C PHE A 224 0.96 11.74 2.92
N ALA A 225 1.57 11.21 1.85
CA ALA A 225 3.02 11.17 1.69
C ALA A 225 3.66 12.57 1.79
N ARG A 226 3.09 13.57 1.11
CA ARG A 226 3.61 14.94 1.18
C ARG A 226 3.50 15.54 2.58
N THR A 227 2.45 15.22 3.32
CA THR A 227 2.30 15.68 4.70
C THR A 227 3.40 15.10 5.58
N LEU A 228 3.65 13.79 5.52
CA LEU A 228 4.69 13.14 6.30
C LEU A 228 6.09 13.65 5.93
N LEU A 229 6.39 13.74 4.63
CA LEU A 229 7.72 14.16 4.12
C LEU A 229 8.07 15.62 4.45
N ARG A 230 7.06 16.48 4.71
CA ARG A 230 7.24 17.89 5.08
C ARG A 230 7.07 18.15 6.57
N ALA A 231 6.65 17.14 7.32
CA ALA A 231 6.41 17.30 8.74
C ALA A 231 7.72 17.56 9.49
N GLU A 232 7.63 18.46 10.46
CA GLU A 232 8.69 18.73 11.43
C GLU A 232 8.14 18.41 12.83
N PRO A 233 8.94 17.83 13.74
CA PRO A 233 8.44 17.49 15.07
C PRO A 233 8.06 18.77 15.85
N PRO A 234 7.10 18.68 16.79
CA PRO A 234 6.81 19.79 17.68
C PRO A 234 8.07 20.22 18.45
N ALA A 235 8.29 21.52 18.60
CA ALA A 235 9.45 22.04 19.34
C ALA A 235 9.44 21.62 20.83
N ASN A 236 8.25 21.44 21.39
CA ASN A 236 7.97 20.99 22.77
C ASN A 236 6.49 20.58 22.88
N ASP A 237 6.06 20.15 24.05
CA ASP A 237 4.69 19.72 24.35
C ASP A 237 3.71 20.85 24.71
N SER A 238 4.12 22.13 24.54
CA SER A 238 3.22 23.27 24.82
C SER A 238 2.00 23.24 23.89
N PRO A 239 0.83 23.70 24.36
CA PRO A 239 -0.38 23.73 23.54
C PRO A 239 -0.22 24.46 22.19
N ARG A 240 0.60 25.52 22.12
CA ARG A 240 0.92 26.23 20.88
C ARG A 240 1.74 25.38 19.92
N ALA A 241 2.81 24.72 20.39
CA ALA A 241 3.64 23.87 19.54
C ALA A 241 2.85 22.68 19.00
N ILE A 242 2.04 22.04 19.84
CA ILE A 242 1.15 20.95 19.43
C ILE A 242 0.07 21.43 18.45
N HIS A 243 -0.52 22.61 18.67
CA HIS A 243 -1.49 23.21 17.73
C HIS A 243 -0.87 23.41 16.35
N ARG A 244 0.29 24.06 16.26
CA ARG A 244 1.01 24.29 14.98
C ARG A 244 1.33 22.98 14.26
N PHE A 245 1.85 22.00 14.99
CA PHE A 245 2.13 20.69 14.43
C PHE A 245 0.87 20.03 13.86
N ARG A 246 -0.22 20.00 14.62
CA ARG A 246 -1.49 19.45 14.17
C ARG A 246 -2.02 20.16 12.92
N ARG A 247 -1.96 21.49 12.90
CA ARG A 247 -2.38 22.28 11.72
C ARG A 247 -1.63 21.93 10.45
N ALA A 248 -0.34 21.59 10.57
CA ALA A 248 0.49 21.20 9.44
C ALA A 248 0.27 19.73 9.00
N THR A 249 -0.18 18.85 9.91
CA THR A 249 -0.16 17.39 9.70
C THR A 249 -1.52 16.71 9.75
N GLU A 250 -2.60 17.35 10.26
CA GLU A 250 -3.93 16.73 10.30
C GLU A 250 -4.45 16.39 8.88
N PRO A 251 -5.17 15.25 8.72
CA PRO A 251 -5.63 14.37 9.80
C PRO A 251 -4.60 13.32 10.26
N TRP A 252 -3.36 13.36 9.76
CA TRP A 252 -2.33 12.33 9.95
C TRP A 252 -1.25 12.71 10.97
N ALA A 253 -1.62 13.42 12.03
CA ALA A 253 -0.65 13.92 13.02
C ALA A 253 0.06 12.80 13.78
N LEU A 254 -0.61 11.69 14.12
CA LEU A 254 0.02 10.55 14.81
C LEU A 254 0.93 9.75 13.88
N GLU A 255 0.53 9.58 12.62
CA GLU A 255 1.35 8.97 11.59
C GLU A 255 2.60 9.82 11.29
N ALA A 256 2.46 11.15 11.30
CA ALA A 256 3.60 12.05 11.14
C ALA A 256 4.57 11.96 12.34
N LEU A 257 4.08 11.87 13.58
CA LEU A 257 4.94 11.62 14.76
C LEU A 257 5.68 10.28 14.65
N ALA A 258 4.98 9.23 14.22
CA ALA A 258 5.61 7.92 14.00
C ALA A 258 6.70 8.00 12.92
N PHE A 259 6.42 8.67 11.81
CA PHE A 259 7.37 8.88 10.70
C PHE A 259 8.61 9.67 11.12
N LEU A 260 8.44 10.66 11.99
CA LEU A 260 9.53 11.47 12.54
C LEU A 260 10.29 10.78 13.69
N GLY A 261 9.79 9.65 14.21
CA GLY A 261 10.32 9.03 15.43
C GLY A 261 10.04 9.84 16.69
N ALA A 262 9.01 10.68 16.68
CA ALA A 262 8.69 11.66 17.73
C ALA A 262 7.46 11.25 18.57
N ARG A 263 7.26 9.95 18.82
CA ARG A 263 6.08 9.40 19.52
C ARG A 263 5.90 9.88 20.97
N GLY A 264 6.92 10.52 21.57
CA GLY A 264 6.79 11.16 22.88
C GLY A 264 5.71 12.26 22.93
N PHE A 265 5.24 12.75 21.77
CA PHE A 265 4.18 13.74 21.67
C PHE A 265 2.78 13.16 21.38
N ASP A 266 2.64 11.83 21.23
CA ASP A 266 1.36 11.18 20.87
C ASP A 266 0.23 11.59 21.83
N GLU A 267 0.47 11.51 23.15
CA GLU A 267 -0.54 11.86 24.15
C GLU A 267 -0.94 13.34 24.11
N ALA A 268 0.02 14.23 23.83
CA ALA A 268 -0.26 15.66 23.73
C ALA A 268 -1.15 15.96 22.51
N VAL A 269 -0.90 15.30 21.37
CA VAL A 269 -1.72 15.39 20.16
C VAL A 269 -3.12 14.83 20.40
N ILE A 270 -3.24 13.67 21.06
CA ILE A 270 -4.55 13.05 21.38
C ILE A 270 -5.35 13.99 22.29
N ARG A 271 -4.78 14.47 23.40
CA ARG A 271 -5.45 15.42 24.31
C ARG A 271 -5.89 16.70 23.59
N ALA A 272 -5.05 17.23 22.69
CA ALA A 272 -5.39 18.43 21.94
C ALA A 272 -6.52 18.20 20.93
N ARG A 273 -6.65 16.98 20.34
CA ARG A 273 -7.80 16.60 19.49
C ARG A 273 -9.10 16.51 20.29
N GLU A 274 -9.06 15.90 21.46
CA GLU A 274 -10.23 15.76 22.35
C GLU A 274 -10.72 17.10 22.89
N ALA A 275 -9.78 17.99 23.20
CA ALA A 275 -10.07 19.33 23.71
C ALA A 275 -10.49 20.34 22.62
N GLU A 276 -10.36 19.98 21.33
CA GLU A 276 -10.62 20.91 20.24
C GLU A 276 -12.10 21.30 20.16
N PRO A 277 -12.41 22.61 20.26
CA PRO A 277 -13.79 23.08 20.23
C PRO A 277 -14.41 22.91 18.84
N LYS A 278 -15.63 22.39 18.76
CA LYS A 278 -16.36 22.14 17.50
C LYS A 278 -16.66 23.42 16.69
N LYS A 279 -16.58 24.60 17.29
CA LYS A 279 -16.88 25.88 16.62
C LYS A 279 -15.75 26.89 16.87
N PRO A 280 -15.36 27.68 15.88
CA PRO A 280 -14.42 28.78 16.08
C PRO A 280 -15.04 29.84 16.99
N LEU A 281 -14.20 30.63 17.70
CA LEU A 281 -14.64 31.77 18.53
C LEU A 281 -15.20 32.88 17.65
N VAL A 282 -14.53 33.17 16.54
CA VAL A 282 -14.90 34.19 15.55
C VAL A 282 -14.77 33.64 14.13
N ARG A 283 -15.52 34.22 13.22
CA ARG A 283 -15.43 33.93 11.78
C ARG A 283 -14.86 35.11 11.02
N GLY A 284 -14.30 34.91 9.83
CA GLY A 284 -13.66 35.98 9.07
C GLY A 284 -14.53 37.21 8.82
N GLY A 285 -15.84 37.01 8.57
CA GLY A 285 -16.79 38.14 8.40
C GLY A 285 -17.11 38.94 9.68
N GLU A 286 -16.69 38.47 10.85
CA GLU A 286 -16.90 39.13 12.14
C GLU A 286 -15.71 39.98 12.56
N LEU A 287 -14.59 39.94 11.81
CA LEU A 287 -13.36 40.64 12.13
C LEU A 287 -13.37 42.12 11.67
N GLU A 288 -14.37 42.54 10.91
CA GLU A 288 -14.49 43.90 10.35
C GLU A 288 -13.27 44.33 9.50
N LEU A 289 -12.61 43.35 8.84
CA LEU A 289 -11.46 43.54 7.99
C LEU A 289 -11.81 43.21 6.54
N PRO A 290 -11.16 43.86 5.55
CA PRO A 290 -11.31 43.44 4.14
C PRO A 290 -10.93 41.97 3.94
N PRO A 291 -11.66 41.21 3.11
CA PRO A 291 -11.28 39.82 2.77
C PRO A 291 -9.87 39.77 2.22
N GLY A 292 -9.03 38.89 2.78
CA GLY A 292 -7.65 38.73 2.32
C GLY A 292 -6.80 37.84 3.23
N PRO A 293 -5.51 37.69 2.90
CA PRO A 293 -4.58 36.84 3.66
C PRO A 293 -4.46 37.18 5.14
N GLU A 294 -4.63 38.46 5.47
CA GLU A 294 -4.56 38.97 6.86
C GLU A 294 -5.66 38.38 7.75
N VAL A 295 -6.89 38.26 7.21
CA VAL A 295 -7.99 37.58 7.92
C VAL A 295 -7.63 36.12 8.22
N GLY A 296 -7.06 35.43 7.26
CA GLY A 296 -6.60 34.02 7.45
C GLY A 296 -5.54 33.92 8.55
N ARG A 297 -4.52 34.78 8.53
CA ARG A 297 -3.46 34.84 9.53
C ARG A 297 -4.01 35.11 10.94
N LEU A 298 -4.85 36.08 11.09
CA LEU A 298 -5.43 36.43 12.41
C LEU A 298 -6.34 35.31 12.95
N LEU A 299 -7.12 34.67 12.11
CA LEU A 299 -7.93 33.48 12.51
C LEU A 299 -7.05 32.33 12.99
N GLU A 300 -5.93 32.10 12.35
CA GLU A 300 -4.97 31.07 12.74
C GLU A 300 -4.29 31.40 14.07
N GLU A 301 -3.86 32.64 14.26
CA GLU A 301 -3.29 33.11 15.52
C GLU A 301 -4.30 33.01 16.67
N ILE A 302 -5.57 33.40 16.46
CA ILE A 302 -6.64 33.24 17.45
C ILE A 302 -6.86 31.78 17.80
N ALA A 303 -6.81 30.88 16.81
CA ALA A 303 -6.95 29.43 17.05
C ALA A 303 -5.78 28.88 17.87
N GLU A 304 -4.56 29.34 17.62
CA GLU A 304 -3.36 28.99 18.38
C GLU A 304 -3.45 29.50 19.82
N GLU A 305 -3.83 30.79 20.02
CA GLU A 305 -4.01 31.39 21.34
C GLU A 305 -5.15 30.74 22.14
N ARG A 306 -6.20 30.33 21.44
CA ARG A 306 -7.28 29.53 22.04
C ARG A 306 -6.79 28.16 22.51
N ALA A 307 -5.99 27.48 21.72
CA ALA A 307 -5.38 26.19 22.09
C ALA A 307 -4.47 26.37 23.32
N ALA A 308 -3.82 27.52 23.47
CA ALA A 308 -3.01 27.88 24.63
C ALA A 308 -3.83 28.31 25.86
N GLY A 309 -5.14 28.52 25.71
CA GLY A 309 -6.01 29.00 26.79
C GLY A 309 -5.87 30.52 27.10
N THR A 310 -5.16 31.27 26.25
CA THR A 310 -4.96 32.72 26.41
C THR A 310 -6.12 33.54 25.83
N ILE A 311 -6.86 32.99 24.88
CA ILE A 311 -8.09 33.54 24.33
C ILE A 311 -9.20 32.50 24.53
N THR A 312 -10.22 32.85 25.30
CA THR A 312 -11.30 31.90 25.64
C THR A 312 -12.68 32.39 25.19
N THR A 313 -12.81 33.70 24.97
CA THR A 313 -14.07 34.37 24.60
C THR A 313 -13.98 35.04 23.22
N LYS A 314 -15.16 35.34 22.66
CA LYS A 314 -15.26 36.09 21.41
C LYS A 314 -14.73 37.50 21.54
N GLU A 315 -14.99 38.13 22.69
CA GLU A 315 -14.57 39.50 23.03
C GLU A 315 -13.04 39.59 23.04
N GLU A 316 -12.36 38.65 23.70
CA GLU A 316 -10.91 38.55 23.73
C GLU A 316 -10.32 38.35 22.32
N ALA A 317 -10.97 37.52 21.49
CA ALA A 317 -10.55 37.31 20.12
C ALA A 317 -10.66 38.58 19.27
N LEU A 318 -11.75 39.36 19.40
CA LEU A 318 -11.92 40.62 18.69
C LEU A 318 -10.94 41.71 19.19
N GLU A 319 -10.63 41.71 20.48
CA GLU A 319 -9.61 42.62 21.04
C GLU A 319 -8.20 42.27 20.52
N TYR A 320 -7.90 40.97 20.40
CA TYR A 320 -6.67 40.48 19.77
C TYR A 320 -6.53 41.02 18.34
N VAL A 321 -7.59 40.92 17.53
CA VAL A 321 -7.63 41.45 16.17
C VAL A 321 -7.32 42.94 16.14
N ARG A 322 -7.98 43.75 16.98
CA ARG A 322 -7.76 45.23 17.04
C ARG A 322 -6.31 45.58 17.35
N ARG A 323 -5.62 44.80 18.17
CA ARG A 323 -4.20 45.02 18.53
C ARG A 323 -3.23 44.58 17.43
N ASN A 324 -3.58 43.55 16.64
CA ASN A 324 -2.65 42.90 15.73
C ASN A 324 -3.00 43.10 14.23
N ALA A 325 -4.16 43.73 13.93
CA ALA A 325 -4.50 44.13 12.57
C ALA A 325 -3.55 45.26 12.13
N GLY A 326 -2.84 45.05 11.01
CA GLY A 326 -1.90 46.07 10.47
C GLY A 326 -0.44 45.94 10.92
N SER A 327 -0.06 44.99 11.77
CA SER A 327 1.32 44.84 12.27
C SER A 327 2.36 44.31 11.27
N VAL A 328 1.98 44.00 10.03
CA VAL A 328 2.88 43.51 8.96
C VAL A 328 3.26 44.65 7.98
N ARG A 329 3.57 45.86 8.47
CA ARG A 329 4.09 46.94 7.61
C ARG A 329 5.49 47.39 7.99
N SER A 330 6.38 46.53 8.45
CA SER A 330 7.78 46.89 8.62
C SER A 330 8.71 45.70 8.64
N ASP A 331 8.85 45.00 7.54
CA ASP A 331 10.11 44.33 7.17
C ASP A 331 10.13 44.26 5.66
N GLY A 332 10.84 45.20 5.04
CA GLY A 332 11.11 45.34 3.63
C GLY A 332 12.27 44.42 3.19
#